data_7cc2fc5e28deec71e33ca03bdc7b13b0
#
_entry.id   7cc2fc5e28deec71e33ca03bdc7b13b0
#
_cell.length_a   1.000
_cell.length_b   1.000
_cell.length_c   1.000
_cell.angle_alpha   90.00
_cell.angle_beta   90.00
_cell.angle_gamma   90.00
#
_symmetry.space_group_name_H-M   'P 1'
#
loop_
_entity.id
_entity.type
_entity.pdbx_description
1 polymer ?
#
loop_
_entity_poly.entity_id
_entity_poly.type
_entity_poly.pdbx_seq_one_letter_code
_entity_poly.pdbx_strand_id
1 'polypeptide(L)'
;MYKMTKHKEIIINFKNLEHNLITIKSHVHKKELVATLKADAYGHGLIQTFKFFKEKNINYFGLFSIYDALKLRKIDKKSNILLYINNINKNAIKNLVNFEITPFVADSQYLSLIEEECKRQNKKIKVHLKVDVGMNRYGIKTENALNLATKIQDSKLVEFEGICTHLPTTENTKITQTQSKKFDYLINELKNKNINPKFIHISNSGHITNYKISEKFNMIRPGLILYGYHPNPNNQNNNLKLKPVLNLYSKVIFIKNIKKGDQISYSGLFKAKEDMQIGLIPVGYFDGIPQNTSKNFYCIIKNKKCFIRGKICMNISIIEIPQDLKINIGDKVEIVSERLSLDILSKESGRSTYELLCSIGKNEKKKYLY
;
A
#
# COMPACT_ATOMS: atom_id res chain seq x y z
N MET A 1 17.10 18.03 -29.51
CA MET A 1 16.34 17.62 -28.33
C MET A 1 17.33 17.09 -27.30
N TYR A 2 17.71 17.88 -26.31
CA TYR A 2 18.65 17.44 -25.27
C TYR A 2 18.00 16.31 -24.47
N LYS A 3 18.61 15.11 -24.54
CA LYS A 3 18.28 14.02 -23.59
C LYS A 3 18.71 14.51 -22.20
N MET A 4 17.80 15.10 -21.44
CA MET A 4 18.05 15.35 -20.02
C MET A 4 18.42 14.01 -19.36
N THR A 5 19.66 13.87 -18.93
CA THR A 5 20.13 12.71 -18.17
C THR A 5 19.37 12.69 -16.85
N LYS A 6 18.43 11.76 -16.72
CA LYS A 6 17.74 11.55 -15.46
C LYS A 6 18.74 11.02 -14.43
N HIS A 7 18.99 11.80 -13.39
CA HIS A 7 19.92 11.42 -12.32
C HIS A 7 19.32 10.42 -11.33
N LYS A 8 18.01 10.21 -11.37
CA LYS A 8 17.25 9.27 -10.52
C LYS A 8 16.21 8.51 -11.33
N GLU A 9 15.90 7.30 -10.92
CA GLU A 9 15.00 6.41 -11.62
C GLU A 9 14.22 5.53 -10.64
N ILE A 10 12.88 5.55 -10.76
CA ILE A 10 12.00 4.59 -10.09
C ILE A 10 11.64 3.50 -11.09
N ILE A 11 11.92 2.26 -10.71
CA ILE A 11 11.61 1.08 -11.50
C ILE A 11 10.58 0.23 -10.72
N ILE A 12 9.46 -0.05 -11.38
CA ILE A 12 8.43 -0.97 -10.90
C ILE A 12 8.63 -2.31 -11.59
N ASN A 13 9.01 -3.32 -10.83
CA ASN A 13 9.28 -4.66 -11.35
C ASN A 13 8.01 -5.53 -11.30
N PHE A 14 7.35 -5.69 -12.44
CA PHE A 14 6.12 -6.49 -12.52
C PHE A 14 6.36 -8.00 -12.45
N LYS A 15 7.59 -8.49 -12.71
CA LYS A 15 7.93 -9.90 -12.42
C LYS A 15 7.88 -10.19 -10.92
N ASN A 16 8.36 -9.25 -10.10
CA ASN A 16 8.27 -9.37 -8.64
C ASN A 16 6.80 -9.22 -8.16
N LEU A 17 6.02 -8.35 -8.79
CA LEU A 17 4.59 -8.22 -8.49
C LEU A 17 3.82 -9.51 -8.82
N GLU A 18 4.14 -10.16 -9.94
CA GLU A 18 3.58 -11.46 -10.32
C GLU A 18 3.99 -12.56 -9.34
N HIS A 19 5.26 -12.63 -8.99
CA HIS A 19 5.76 -13.57 -7.98
C HIS A 19 4.99 -13.42 -6.66
N ASN A 20 4.79 -12.19 -6.17
CA ASN A 20 4.05 -11.92 -4.94
C ASN A 20 2.58 -12.35 -5.06
N LEU A 21 1.94 -12.04 -6.19
CA LEU A 21 0.56 -12.44 -6.46
C LEU A 21 0.40 -13.96 -6.43
N ILE A 22 1.28 -14.71 -7.11
CA ILE A 22 1.29 -16.18 -7.12
C ILE A 22 1.50 -16.72 -5.71
N THR A 23 2.49 -16.19 -4.99
CA THR A 23 2.80 -16.59 -3.60
C THR A 23 1.59 -16.40 -2.69
N ILE A 24 0.90 -15.25 -2.79
CA ILE A 24 -0.31 -14.99 -1.99
C ILE A 24 -1.44 -15.95 -2.38
N LYS A 25 -1.72 -16.14 -3.68
CA LYS A 25 -2.77 -17.04 -4.15
C LYS A 25 -2.54 -18.49 -3.70
N SER A 26 -1.31 -18.96 -3.75
CA SER A 26 -0.94 -20.31 -3.28
C SER A 26 -1.13 -20.46 -1.77
N HIS A 27 -0.86 -19.41 -1.00
CA HIS A 27 -0.99 -19.42 0.46
C HIS A 27 -2.46 -19.45 0.93
N VAL A 28 -3.36 -18.73 0.23
CA VAL A 28 -4.75 -18.55 0.71
C VAL A 28 -5.78 -19.47 0.08
N HIS A 29 -5.42 -20.24 -0.91
CA HIS A 29 -6.27 -21.18 -1.67
C HIS A 29 -7.73 -20.71 -1.89
N LYS A 30 -8.21 -20.72 -3.14
CA LYS A 30 -9.62 -20.49 -3.53
C LYS A 30 -10.33 -19.26 -2.92
N LYS A 31 -9.60 -18.22 -2.48
CA LYS A 31 -10.20 -16.98 -2.00
C LYS A 31 -10.27 -15.94 -3.12
N GLU A 32 -11.38 -15.21 -3.19
CA GLU A 32 -11.47 -14.05 -4.07
C GLU A 32 -10.50 -12.97 -3.59
N LEU A 33 -9.71 -12.40 -4.50
CA LEU A 33 -8.67 -11.44 -4.17
C LEU A 33 -9.07 -10.04 -4.62
N VAL A 34 -9.14 -9.12 -3.66
CA VAL A 34 -9.27 -7.69 -3.93
C VAL A 34 -7.87 -7.07 -3.95
N ALA A 35 -7.37 -6.73 -5.13
CA ALA A 35 -6.10 -6.00 -5.22
C ALA A 35 -6.28 -4.58 -4.68
N THR A 36 -5.62 -4.26 -3.57
CA THR A 36 -5.71 -2.92 -2.97
C THR A 36 -4.79 -1.95 -3.68
N LEU A 37 -5.37 -0.99 -4.42
CA LEU A 37 -4.68 -0.02 -5.27
C LEU A 37 -4.77 1.44 -4.77
N LYS A 38 -5.22 1.66 -3.54
CA LYS A 38 -5.28 3.01 -2.96
C LYS A 38 -3.91 3.69 -2.94
N ALA A 39 -3.90 5.04 -2.86
CA ALA A 39 -2.68 5.85 -2.83
C ALA A 39 -1.74 5.57 -4.01
N ASP A 40 -2.26 5.67 -5.24
CA ASP A 40 -1.53 5.40 -6.49
C ASP A 40 -0.91 3.99 -6.50
N ALA A 41 -1.68 2.97 -6.05
CA ALA A 41 -1.20 1.61 -5.86
C ALA A 41 0.05 1.56 -4.94
N TYR A 42 -0.05 2.19 -3.76
CA TYR A 42 1.07 2.34 -2.82
C TYR A 42 2.31 2.98 -3.48
N GLY A 43 2.10 3.97 -4.33
CA GLY A 43 3.17 4.64 -5.07
C GLY A 43 3.69 3.90 -6.30
N HIS A 44 3.09 2.78 -6.70
CA HIS A 44 3.55 1.98 -7.85
C HIS A 44 2.93 2.40 -9.18
N GLY A 45 1.97 3.34 -9.17
CA GLY A 45 1.25 3.80 -10.37
C GLY A 45 -0.06 3.05 -10.59
N LEU A 46 -1.16 3.73 -10.29
CA LEU A 46 -2.52 3.15 -10.28
C LEU A 46 -2.87 2.45 -11.59
N ILE A 47 -2.73 3.15 -12.71
CA ILE A 47 -3.22 2.67 -14.01
C ILE A 47 -2.43 1.44 -14.50
N GLN A 48 -1.11 1.48 -14.40
CA GLN A 48 -0.27 0.39 -14.88
C GLN A 48 -0.43 -0.85 -14.00
N THR A 49 -0.47 -0.66 -12.68
CA THR A 49 -0.68 -1.75 -11.73
C THR A 49 -2.07 -2.37 -11.89
N PHE A 50 -3.10 -1.56 -12.16
CA PHE A 50 -4.44 -2.05 -12.48
C PHE A 50 -4.43 -2.93 -13.74
N LYS A 51 -3.87 -2.44 -14.85
CA LYS A 51 -3.76 -3.19 -16.11
C LYS A 51 -3.06 -4.53 -15.90
N PHE A 52 -1.93 -4.50 -15.21
CA PHE A 52 -1.19 -5.73 -14.85
C PHE A 52 -2.08 -6.75 -14.11
N PHE A 53 -2.79 -6.34 -13.07
CA PHE A 53 -3.66 -7.27 -12.33
C PHE A 53 -4.85 -7.76 -13.17
N LYS A 54 -5.37 -6.94 -14.07
CA LYS A 54 -6.41 -7.38 -15.02
C LYS A 54 -5.91 -8.50 -15.94
N GLU A 55 -4.71 -8.38 -16.48
CA GLU A 55 -4.07 -9.42 -17.30
C GLU A 55 -3.83 -10.72 -16.50
N LYS A 56 -3.73 -10.64 -15.17
CA LYS A 56 -3.62 -11.78 -14.25
C LYS A 56 -4.97 -12.28 -13.70
N ASN A 57 -6.07 -11.92 -14.36
CA ASN A 57 -7.45 -12.33 -14.02
C ASN A 57 -7.88 -11.91 -12.60
N ILE A 58 -7.44 -10.76 -12.13
CA ILE A 58 -7.98 -10.15 -10.92
C ILE A 58 -9.16 -9.27 -11.32
N ASN A 59 -10.32 -9.48 -10.67
CA ASN A 59 -11.58 -8.82 -11.00
C ASN A 59 -12.07 -7.85 -9.92
N TYR A 60 -11.49 -7.86 -8.72
CA TYR A 60 -11.85 -6.97 -7.63
C TYR A 60 -10.69 -6.04 -7.28
N PHE A 61 -10.99 -4.74 -7.17
CA PHE A 61 -10.00 -3.69 -6.90
C PHE A 61 -10.46 -2.80 -5.77
N GLY A 62 -9.61 -2.60 -4.76
CA GLY A 62 -9.92 -1.80 -3.59
C GLY A 62 -9.29 -0.42 -3.64
N LEU A 63 -10.11 0.63 -3.58
CA LEU A 63 -9.70 2.03 -3.65
C LEU A 63 -10.21 2.82 -2.45
N PHE A 64 -9.64 4.00 -2.24
CA PHE A 64 -10.09 4.95 -1.21
C PHE A 64 -10.67 6.24 -1.80
N SER A 65 -10.30 6.60 -3.02
CA SER A 65 -10.70 7.81 -3.69
C SER A 65 -11.70 7.54 -4.81
N ILE A 66 -12.82 8.26 -4.82
CA ILE A 66 -13.78 8.21 -5.94
C ILE A 66 -13.12 8.66 -7.26
N TYR A 67 -12.20 9.61 -7.22
CA TYR A 67 -11.47 10.06 -8.41
C TYR A 67 -10.63 8.94 -9.03
N ASP A 68 -9.98 8.13 -8.20
CA ASP A 68 -9.20 6.99 -8.67
C ASP A 68 -10.11 5.89 -9.21
N ALA A 69 -11.26 5.65 -8.58
CA ALA A 69 -12.27 4.73 -9.08
C ALA A 69 -12.78 5.16 -10.47
N LEU A 70 -13.07 6.45 -10.67
CA LEU A 70 -13.49 7.00 -11.95
C LEU A 70 -12.40 6.90 -13.02
N LYS A 71 -11.12 7.09 -12.66
CA LYS A 71 -9.99 6.87 -13.60
C LYS A 71 -9.96 5.42 -14.08
N LEU A 72 -10.12 4.44 -13.16
CA LEU A 72 -10.16 3.04 -13.55
C LEU A 72 -11.39 2.72 -14.39
N ARG A 73 -12.56 3.24 -14.04
CA ARG A 73 -13.81 2.98 -14.77
C ARG A 73 -13.78 3.51 -16.21
N LYS A 74 -13.02 4.59 -16.49
CA LYS A 74 -12.81 5.11 -17.85
C LYS A 74 -12.07 4.12 -18.75
N ILE A 75 -11.19 3.29 -18.19
CA ILE A 75 -10.39 2.31 -18.95
C ILE A 75 -10.95 0.89 -18.89
N ASP A 76 -11.77 0.57 -17.89
CA ASP A 76 -12.42 -0.73 -17.75
C ASP A 76 -13.83 -0.60 -17.14
N LYS A 77 -14.83 -0.98 -17.92
CA LYS A 77 -16.23 -0.91 -17.52
C LYS A 77 -16.70 -2.11 -16.69
N LYS A 78 -15.93 -3.21 -16.64
CA LYS A 78 -16.40 -4.52 -16.12
C LYS A 78 -15.86 -4.89 -14.73
N SER A 79 -14.71 -4.36 -14.33
CA SER A 79 -14.10 -4.70 -13.03
C SER A 79 -14.95 -4.26 -11.85
N ASN A 80 -14.95 -5.06 -10.79
CA ASN A 80 -15.59 -4.70 -9.53
C ASN A 80 -14.65 -3.76 -8.75
N ILE A 81 -15.11 -2.55 -8.48
CA ILE A 81 -14.36 -1.52 -7.77
C ILE A 81 -15.00 -1.32 -6.40
N LEU A 82 -14.29 -1.70 -5.34
CA LEU A 82 -14.70 -1.49 -3.96
C LEU A 82 -14.15 -0.15 -3.46
N LEU A 83 -15.02 0.75 -3.01
CA LEU A 83 -14.65 2.02 -2.39
C LEU A 83 -14.68 1.87 -0.88
N TYR A 84 -13.51 1.93 -0.22
CA TYR A 84 -13.31 1.60 1.19
C TYR A 84 -13.81 2.64 2.20
N ILE A 85 -14.43 3.72 1.73
CA ILE A 85 -14.97 4.81 2.56
C ILE A 85 -16.25 5.35 1.95
N ASN A 86 -17.11 5.93 2.79
CA ASN A 86 -18.26 6.70 2.31
C ASN A 86 -17.82 8.07 1.78
N ASN A 87 -18.67 8.66 0.95
CA ASN A 87 -18.55 10.03 0.51
C ASN A 87 -19.94 10.63 0.37
N ILE A 88 -20.31 11.51 1.30
CA ILE A 88 -21.64 12.13 1.38
C ILE A 88 -21.84 13.29 0.38
N ASN A 89 -20.82 13.65 -0.40
CA ASN A 89 -20.98 14.65 -1.45
C ASN A 89 -21.92 14.15 -2.54
N LYS A 90 -22.97 14.93 -2.88
CA LYS A 90 -23.98 14.55 -3.87
C LYS A 90 -23.39 14.14 -5.22
N ASN A 91 -22.37 14.85 -5.72
CA ASN A 91 -21.70 14.50 -6.97
C ASN A 91 -20.93 13.20 -6.87
N ALA A 92 -20.34 12.90 -5.72
CA ALA A 92 -19.65 11.63 -5.50
C ALA A 92 -20.63 10.47 -5.48
N ILE A 93 -21.80 10.60 -4.82
CA ILE A 93 -22.85 9.58 -4.78
C ILE A 93 -23.43 9.38 -6.19
N LYS A 94 -23.72 10.48 -6.92
CA LYS A 94 -24.14 10.42 -8.32
C LYS A 94 -23.18 9.60 -9.18
N ASN A 95 -21.89 9.87 -9.08
CA ASN A 95 -20.88 9.15 -9.84
C ASN A 95 -20.75 7.70 -9.38
N LEU A 96 -20.84 7.42 -8.07
CA LEU A 96 -20.80 6.09 -7.52
C LEU A 96 -21.90 5.20 -8.14
N VAL A 97 -23.14 5.69 -8.20
CA VAL A 97 -24.27 4.97 -8.80
C VAL A 97 -24.13 4.91 -10.31
N ASN A 98 -23.83 6.04 -10.97
CA ASN A 98 -23.73 6.08 -12.44
C ASN A 98 -22.68 5.10 -12.99
N PHE A 99 -21.56 4.96 -12.29
CA PHE A 99 -20.42 4.13 -12.70
C PHE A 99 -20.35 2.77 -11.98
N GLU A 100 -21.40 2.39 -11.25
CA GLU A 100 -21.52 1.09 -10.57
C GLU A 100 -20.29 0.75 -9.71
N ILE A 101 -19.87 1.73 -8.88
CA ILE A 101 -18.79 1.55 -7.91
C ILE A 101 -19.42 1.04 -6.61
N THR A 102 -18.89 -0.04 -6.04
CA THR A 102 -19.39 -0.71 -4.84
C THR A 102 -18.86 -0.03 -3.58
N PRO A 103 -19.66 0.77 -2.84
CA PRO A 103 -19.17 1.41 -1.63
C PRO A 103 -19.20 0.48 -0.42
N PHE A 104 -18.35 0.80 0.56
CA PHE A 104 -18.53 0.31 1.92
C PHE A 104 -19.54 1.19 2.64
N VAL A 105 -20.58 0.59 3.20
CA VAL A 105 -21.65 1.27 3.96
C VAL A 105 -21.47 0.98 5.44
N ALA A 106 -21.51 2.02 6.28
CA ALA A 106 -21.31 1.92 7.72
C ALA A 106 -22.40 2.62 8.54
N ASP A 107 -23.37 3.27 7.89
CA ASP A 107 -24.48 3.95 8.54
C ASP A 107 -25.72 4.02 7.64
N SER A 108 -26.90 4.20 8.27
CA SER A 108 -28.18 4.25 7.56
C SER A 108 -28.35 5.52 6.73
N GLN A 109 -27.76 6.65 7.13
CA GLN A 109 -27.87 7.90 6.40
C GLN A 109 -27.19 7.78 5.03
N TYR A 110 -25.98 7.22 5.01
CA TYR A 110 -25.26 6.99 3.74
C TYR A 110 -26.00 5.99 2.85
N LEU A 111 -26.59 4.93 3.44
CA LEU A 111 -27.43 3.99 2.70
C LEU A 111 -28.61 4.72 2.03
N SER A 112 -29.35 5.55 2.77
CA SER A 112 -30.49 6.30 2.24
C SER A 112 -30.10 7.23 1.10
N LEU A 113 -28.97 7.93 1.20
CA LEU A 113 -28.46 8.79 0.11
C LEU A 113 -28.13 7.97 -1.17
N ILE A 114 -27.59 6.77 -1.01
CA ILE A 114 -27.34 5.86 -2.14
C ILE A 114 -28.67 5.40 -2.77
N GLU A 115 -29.65 5.02 -1.94
CA GLU A 115 -30.96 4.55 -2.39
C GLU A 115 -31.73 5.63 -3.15
N GLU A 116 -31.74 6.86 -2.64
CA GLU A 116 -32.33 8.02 -3.31
C GLU A 116 -31.70 8.21 -4.71
N GLU A 117 -30.39 8.12 -4.81
CA GLU A 117 -29.69 8.29 -6.07
C GLU A 117 -29.92 7.10 -7.02
N CYS A 118 -29.97 5.86 -6.49
CA CYS A 118 -30.32 4.67 -7.25
C CYS A 118 -31.73 4.80 -7.87
N LYS A 119 -32.70 5.28 -7.08
CA LYS A 119 -34.05 5.55 -7.56
C LYS A 119 -34.05 6.63 -8.65
N ARG A 120 -33.31 7.73 -8.44
CA ARG A 120 -33.21 8.83 -9.40
C ARG A 120 -32.61 8.40 -10.75
N GLN A 121 -31.62 7.49 -10.73
CA GLN A 121 -30.97 6.99 -11.93
C GLN A 121 -31.60 5.71 -12.50
N ASN A 122 -32.62 5.15 -11.85
CA ASN A 122 -33.21 3.85 -12.15
C ASN A 122 -32.13 2.74 -12.25
N LYS A 123 -31.24 2.71 -11.27
CA LYS A 123 -30.13 1.75 -11.19
C LYS A 123 -30.12 1.04 -9.86
N LYS A 124 -29.53 -0.16 -9.85
CA LYS A 124 -29.20 -0.91 -8.65
C LYS A 124 -27.67 -1.09 -8.56
N ILE A 125 -27.09 -0.90 -7.38
CA ILE A 125 -25.67 -1.10 -7.17
C ILE A 125 -25.41 -2.08 -6.04
N LYS A 126 -24.21 -2.66 -6.05
CA LYS A 126 -23.71 -3.52 -4.98
C LYS A 126 -23.18 -2.70 -3.82
N VAL A 127 -23.33 -3.20 -2.60
CA VAL A 127 -22.77 -2.59 -1.39
C VAL A 127 -22.14 -3.65 -0.51
N HIS A 128 -21.10 -3.24 0.26
CA HIS A 128 -20.54 -4.05 1.33
C HIS A 128 -20.77 -3.37 2.67
N LEU A 129 -21.35 -4.08 3.63
CA LEU A 129 -21.47 -3.60 5.01
C LEU A 129 -20.10 -3.59 5.68
N LYS A 130 -19.69 -2.41 6.18
CA LYS A 130 -18.44 -2.26 6.91
C LYS A 130 -18.68 -2.23 8.40
N VAL A 131 -18.16 -3.22 9.10
CA VAL A 131 -18.28 -3.39 10.56
C VAL A 131 -16.98 -2.99 11.24
N ASP A 132 -17.07 -2.32 12.39
CA ASP A 132 -15.95 -2.03 13.27
C ASP A 132 -15.95 -3.00 14.47
N VAL A 133 -14.89 -3.78 14.58
CA VAL A 133 -14.68 -4.74 15.66
C VAL A 133 -13.67 -4.26 16.70
N GLY A 134 -13.23 -3.00 16.60
CA GLY A 134 -12.30 -2.39 17.55
C GLY A 134 -11.14 -1.61 16.92
N MET A 135 -11.22 -1.27 15.64
CA MET A 135 -10.28 -0.33 15.02
C MET A 135 -10.64 1.12 15.34
N ASN A 136 -11.91 1.42 15.62
CA ASN A 136 -12.43 2.74 15.95
C ASN A 136 -12.10 3.81 14.91
N ARG A 137 -12.24 3.45 13.62
CA ARG A 137 -11.96 4.36 12.49
C ARG A 137 -13.19 4.56 11.61
N TYR A 138 -13.51 3.60 10.75
CA TYR A 138 -14.66 3.60 9.86
C TYR A 138 -15.33 2.24 9.88
N GLY A 139 -16.63 2.22 10.16
CA GLY A 139 -17.45 1.02 10.30
C GLY A 139 -18.53 1.20 11.35
N ILE A 140 -19.64 0.50 11.18
CA ILE A 140 -20.70 0.43 12.18
C ILE A 140 -20.26 -0.47 13.34
N LYS A 141 -20.60 -0.13 14.55
CA LYS A 141 -20.38 -0.99 15.73
C LYS A 141 -21.14 -2.30 15.59
N THR A 142 -20.59 -3.37 16.13
CA THR A 142 -21.19 -4.72 16.04
C THR A 142 -22.64 -4.77 16.54
N GLU A 143 -22.96 -4.02 17.59
CA GLU A 143 -24.29 -3.98 18.21
C GLU A 143 -25.38 -3.44 17.26
N ASN A 144 -25.00 -2.56 16.34
CA ASN A 144 -25.92 -1.92 15.39
C ASN A 144 -25.84 -2.57 13.99
N ALA A 145 -24.87 -3.46 13.77
CA ALA A 145 -24.56 -3.99 12.44
C ALA A 145 -25.69 -4.88 11.90
N LEU A 146 -26.35 -5.66 12.76
CA LEU A 146 -27.45 -6.53 12.37
C LEU A 146 -28.65 -5.72 11.84
N ASN A 147 -28.99 -4.61 12.48
CA ASN A 147 -30.07 -3.74 12.03
C ASN A 147 -29.77 -3.12 10.64
N LEU A 148 -28.55 -2.61 10.44
CA LEU A 148 -28.16 -2.06 9.14
C LEU A 148 -28.07 -3.16 8.07
N ALA A 149 -27.60 -4.36 8.41
CA ALA A 149 -27.59 -5.49 7.50
C ALA A 149 -29.01 -5.87 7.01
N THR A 150 -29.99 -5.89 7.94
CA THR A 150 -31.41 -6.13 7.62
C THR A 150 -31.91 -5.06 6.65
N LYS A 151 -31.66 -3.78 6.92
CA LYS A 151 -32.06 -2.69 6.01
C LYS A 151 -31.46 -2.84 4.61
N ILE A 152 -30.18 -3.22 4.52
CA ILE A 152 -29.51 -3.46 3.22
C ILE A 152 -30.17 -4.65 2.51
N GLN A 153 -30.45 -5.75 3.23
CA GLN A 153 -31.06 -6.96 2.67
C GLN A 153 -32.46 -6.70 2.13
N ASP A 154 -33.28 -5.91 2.85
CA ASP A 154 -34.66 -5.60 2.48
C ASP A 154 -34.75 -4.57 1.35
N SER A 155 -33.67 -3.88 1.05
CA SER A 155 -33.62 -2.86 -0.01
C SER A 155 -33.77 -3.45 -1.39
N LYS A 156 -34.68 -2.87 -2.19
CA LYS A 156 -34.82 -3.20 -3.62
C LYS A 156 -33.84 -2.43 -4.51
N LEU A 157 -33.19 -1.41 -3.95
CA LEU A 157 -32.34 -0.44 -4.67
C LEU A 157 -30.84 -0.75 -4.57
N VAL A 158 -30.42 -1.59 -3.63
CA VAL A 158 -29.06 -2.06 -3.51
C VAL A 158 -28.98 -3.58 -3.44
N GLU A 159 -27.82 -4.14 -3.79
CA GLU A 159 -27.49 -5.56 -3.63
C GLU A 159 -26.51 -5.73 -2.46
N PHE A 160 -26.88 -6.51 -1.45
CA PHE A 160 -26.00 -6.85 -0.35
C PHE A 160 -24.94 -7.87 -0.79
N GLU A 161 -23.89 -7.38 -1.50
CA GLU A 161 -22.86 -8.26 -2.05
C GLU A 161 -21.91 -8.79 -0.97
N GLY A 162 -21.57 -7.99 0.05
CA GLY A 162 -20.59 -8.44 1.03
C GLY A 162 -20.60 -7.74 2.38
N ILE A 163 -19.98 -8.37 3.37
CA ILE A 163 -19.75 -7.83 4.70
C ILE A 163 -18.28 -7.92 5.06
N CYS A 164 -17.74 -6.88 5.69
CA CYS A 164 -16.33 -6.85 6.04
C CYS A 164 -16.00 -6.13 7.34
N THR A 165 -14.84 -6.49 7.89
CA THR A 165 -14.19 -5.74 8.96
C THR A 165 -12.72 -5.49 8.63
N HIS A 166 -11.98 -4.82 9.52
CA HIS A 166 -10.54 -4.61 9.40
C HIS A 166 -9.87 -4.79 10.75
N LEU A 167 -8.86 -5.66 10.77
CA LEU A 167 -8.08 -5.97 11.97
C LEU A 167 -6.89 -5.01 12.06
N PRO A 168 -6.80 -4.19 13.13
CA PRO A 168 -5.74 -3.17 13.27
C PRO A 168 -4.39 -3.73 13.72
N THR A 169 -4.40 -4.78 14.56
CA THR A 169 -3.23 -5.24 15.36
C THR A 169 -2.98 -6.74 15.14
N THR A 170 -2.73 -7.13 13.90
CA THR A 170 -2.56 -8.54 13.53
C THR A 170 -1.31 -9.21 14.10
N GLU A 171 -0.40 -8.43 14.69
CA GLU A 171 0.77 -8.90 15.47
C GLU A 171 0.39 -9.33 16.89
N ASN A 172 -0.75 -8.88 17.42
CA ASN A 172 -1.26 -9.30 18.73
C ASN A 172 -2.34 -10.37 18.58
N THR A 173 -1.98 -11.62 18.85
CA THR A 173 -2.87 -12.77 18.66
C THR A 173 -4.13 -12.69 19.51
N LYS A 174 -4.03 -12.27 20.79
CA LYS A 174 -5.18 -12.17 21.70
C LYS A 174 -6.20 -11.14 21.21
N ILE A 175 -5.73 -9.95 20.82
CA ILE A 175 -6.59 -8.89 20.29
C ILE A 175 -7.25 -9.35 18.98
N THR A 176 -6.46 -9.89 18.05
CA THR A 176 -6.95 -10.38 16.76
C THR A 176 -8.01 -11.45 16.91
N GLN A 177 -7.79 -12.44 17.79
CA GLN A 177 -8.77 -13.49 18.05
C GLN A 177 -10.06 -12.93 18.67
N THR A 178 -9.96 -12.00 19.63
CA THR A 178 -11.13 -11.36 20.22
C THR A 178 -11.95 -10.60 19.16
N GLN A 179 -11.29 -9.83 18.30
CA GLN A 179 -11.94 -9.08 17.23
C GLN A 179 -12.54 -10.01 16.16
N SER A 180 -11.85 -11.09 15.81
CA SER A 180 -12.38 -12.11 14.89
C SER A 180 -13.62 -12.79 15.46
N LYS A 181 -13.61 -13.17 16.74
CA LYS A 181 -14.78 -13.78 17.42
C LYS A 181 -15.98 -12.84 17.42
N LYS A 182 -15.79 -11.52 17.64
CA LYS A 182 -16.89 -10.54 17.55
C LYS A 182 -17.51 -10.50 16.16
N PHE A 183 -16.68 -10.54 15.12
CA PHE A 183 -17.16 -10.58 13.75
C PHE A 183 -17.84 -11.90 13.41
N ASP A 184 -17.30 -13.02 13.89
CA ASP A 184 -17.87 -14.36 13.72
C ASP A 184 -19.25 -14.47 14.34
N TYR A 185 -19.44 -13.91 15.55
CA TYR A 185 -20.74 -13.87 16.22
C TYR A 185 -21.76 -13.15 15.33
N LEU A 186 -21.42 -11.97 14.83
CA LEU A 186 -22.31 -11.22 13.91
C LEU A 186 -22.66 -12.02 12.65
N ILE A 187 -21.69 -12.72 12.06
CA ILE A 187 -21.96 -13.55 10.87
C ILE A 187 -22.97 -14.67 11.19
N ASN A 188 -22.88 -15.29 12.36
CA ASN A 188 -23.85 -16.29 12.79
C ASN A 188 -25.25 -15.69 13.01
N GLU A 189 -25.35 -14.50 13.64
CA GLU A 189 -26.62 -13.78 13.78
C GLU A 189 -27.27 -13.44 12.43
N LEU A 190 -26.48 -13.02 11.44
CA LEU A 190 -26.96 -12.79 10.07
C LEU A 190 -27.52 -14.07 9.46
N LYS A 191 -26.79 -15.18 9.61
CA LYS A 191 -27.21 -16.48 9.10
C LYS A 191 -28.54 -16.94 9.73
N ASN A 192 -28.71 -16.75 11.05
CA ASN A 192 -29.94 -17.06 11.77
C ASN A 192 -31.14 -16.25 11.24
N LYS A 193 -30.91 -15.08 10.67
CA LYS A 193 -31.91 -14.25 10.00
C LYS A 193 -32.02 -14.47 8.50
N ASN A 194 -31.41 -15.52 7.95
CA ASN A 194 -31.34 -15.81 6.52
C ASN A 194 -30.70 -14.70 5.68
N ILE A 195 -29.81 -13.89 6.28
CA ILE A 195 -29.04 -12.86 5.60
C ILE A 195 -27.67 -13.45 5.24
N ASN A 196 -27.45 -13.72 3.96
CA ASN A 196 -26.27 -14.45 3.48
C ASN A 196 -25.57 -13.66 2.36
N PRO A 197 -24.78 -12.62 2.67
CA PRO A 197 -24.01 -11.90 1.67
C PRO A 197 -23.00 -12.82 0.98
N LYS A 198 -22.81 -12.63 -0.32
CA LYS A 198 -21.90 -13.44 -1.14
C LYS A 198 -20.48 -13.46 -0.60
N PHE A 199 -19.98 -12.32 -0.11
CA PHE A 199 -18.62 -12.20 0.38
C PHE A 199 -18.56 -11.84 1.86
N ILE A 200 -17.72 -12.56 2.60
CA ILE A 200 -17.41 -12.30 4.00
C ILE A 200 -15.89 -12.14 4.09
N HIS A 201 -15.41 -10.94 4.47
CA HIS A 201 -13.98 -10.67 4.44
C HIS A 201 -13.44 -9.87 5.63
N ILE A 202 -12.39 -10.39 6.22
CA ILE A 202 -11.68 -9.83 7.37
C ILE A 202 -10.20 -9.57 7.04
N SER A 203 -9.62 -10.38 6.12
CA SER A 203 -8.19 -10.55 5.96
C SER A 203 -7.56 -9.39 5.17
N ASN A 204 -6.77 -8.58 5.86
CA ASN A 204 -5.78 -7.65 5.31
C ASN A 204 -4.41 -8.33 5.18
N SER A 205 -3.38 -7.61 4.74
CA SER A 205 -2.01 -8.14 4.60
C SER A 205 -1.51 -8.82 5.87
N GLY A 206 -1.68 -8.21 7.04
CA GLY A 206 -1.20 -8.78 8.31
C GLY A 206 -1.96 -10.05 8.73
N HIS A 207 -3.27 -10.10 8.50
CA HIS A 207 -4.03 -11.33 8.78
C HIS A 207 -3.65 -12.46 7.82
N ILE A 208 -3.39 -12.15 6.55
CA ILE A 208 -2.95 -13.15 5.55
C ILE A 208 -1.59 -13.74 5.95
N THR A 209 -0.67 -12.94 6.45
CA THR A 209 0.69 -13.40 6.80
C THR A 209 0.75 -14.16 8.13
N ASN A 210 -0.11 -13.82 9.10
CA ASN A 210 0.06 -14.28 10.48
C ASN A 210 -0.93 -15.37 10.88
N TYR A 211 -2.01 -15.60 10.10
CA TYR A 211 -3.08 -16.51 10.50
C TYR A 211 -3.56 -17.39 9.34
N LYS A 212 -3.97 -18.62 9.68
CA LYS A 212 -4.75 -19.45 8.77
C LYS A 212 -6.13 -18.83 8.58
N ILE A 213 -6.50 -18.56 7.33
CA ILE A 213 -7.79 -17.95 7.01
C ILE A 213 -8.88 -19.00 7.02
N SER A 214 -9.91 -18.80 7.86
CA SER A 214 -11.08 -19.67 7.92
C SER A 214 -11.79 -19.74 6.56
N GLU A 215 -12.37 -20.90 6.23
CA GLU A 215 -13.10 -21.10 4.96
C GLU A 215 -14.29 -20.17 4.78
N LYS A 216 -14.96 -19.80 5.86
CA LYS A 216 -16.08 -18.84 5.84
C LYS A 216 -15.69 -17.44 5.32
N PHE A 217 -14.41 -17.06 5.44
CA PHE A 217 -13.90 -15.81 4.86
C PHE A 217 -13.43 -16.08 3.43
N ASN A 218 -14.31 -15.84 2.48
CA ASN A 218 -14.12 -16.23 1.08
C ASN A 218 -13.50 -15.12 0.19
N MET A 219 -13.21 -13.94 0.77
CA MET A 219 -12.55 -12.84 0.08
C MET A 219 -11.42 -12.27 0.94
N ILE A 220 -10.32 -11.85 0.31
CA ILE A 220 -9.14 -11.23 0.96
C ILE A 220 -8.80 -9.88 0.34
N ARG A 221 -8.16 -9.02 1.12
CA ARG A 221 -7.76 -7.67 0.70
C ARG A 221 -6.26 -7.42 0.94
N PRO A 222 -5.37 -8.10 0.21
CA PRO A 222 -3.95 -7.81 0.30
C PRO A 222 -3.66 -6.38 -0.18
N GLY A 223 -2.76 -5.70 0.50
CA GLY A 223 -2.19 -4.43 0.13
C GLY A 223 -0.68 -4.55 0.11
N LEU A 224 -0.01 -4.24 1.21
CA LEU A 224 1.45 -4.18 1.30
C LEU A 224 2.17 -5.44 0.79
N ILE A 225 1.63 -6.63 1.07
CA ILE A 225 2.23 -7.90 0.62
C ILE A 225 2.22 -8.08 -0.89
N LEU A 226 1.31 -7.45 -1.64
CA LEU A 226 1.36 -7.42 -3.11
C LEU A 226 2.63 -6.71 -3.59
N TYR A 227 3.06 -5.67 -2.86
CA TYR A 227 4.20 -4.84 -3.21
C TYR A 227 5.53 -5.32 -2.62
N GLY A 228 5.52 -6.49 -1.97
CA GLY A 228 6.72 -7.21 -1.57
C GLY A 228 7.21 -6.95 -0.15
N TYR A 229 6.36 -6.43 0.74
CA TYR A 229 6.73 -6.13 2.11
C TYR A 229 5.76 -6.74 3.12
N HIS A 230 6.29 -7.16 4.25
CA HIS A 230 5.48 -7.66 5.37
C HIS A 230 5.04 -6.51 6.28
N PRO A 231 3.78 -6.52 6.78
CA PRO A 231 3.34 -5.53 7.76
C PRO A 231 4.15 -5.52 9.05
N ASN A 232 4.67 -6.68 9.44
CA ASN A 232 5.61 -6.83 10.54
C ASN A 232 6.86 -7.60 10.05
N PRO A 233 7.90 -6.89 9.60
CA PRO A 233 9.11 -7.52 9.06
C PRO A 233 9.90 -8.33 10.10
N ASN A 234 9.70 -8.06 11.40
CA ASN A 234 10.39 -8.77 12.49
C ASN A 234 9.71 -10.10 12.89
N ASN A 235 8.56 -10.42 12.29
CA ASN A 235 7.88 -11.69 12.59
C ASN A 235 8.62 -12.87 11.92
N GLN A 236 9.26 -13.71 12.73
CA GLN A 236 10.01 -14.89 12.29
C GLN A 236 9.13 -15.96 11.59
N ASN A 237 7.81 -15.91 11.78
CA ASN A 237 6.86 -16.83 11.17
C ASN A 237 6.37 -16.40 9.77
N ASN A 238 7.04 -15.43 9.16
CA ASN A 238 6.70 -14.97 7.81
C ASN A 238 7.05 -16.04 6.75
N ASN A 239 6.09 -16.89 6.43
CA ASN A 239 6.28 -17.96 5.43
C ASN A 239 6.16 -17.49 3.97
N LEU A 240 5.73 -16.26 3.73
CA LEU A 240 5.60 -15.71 2.38
C LEU A 240 6.93 -15.12 1.91
N LYS A 241 7.55 -15.76 0.93
CA LYS A 241 8.78 -15.23 0.28
C LYS A 241 8.40 -14.14 -0.72
N LEU A 242 8.27 -12.92 -0.24
CA LEU A 242 7.89 -11.76 -1.03
C LEU A 242 9.12 -11.06 -1.63
N LYS A 243 8.94 -10.40 -2.79
CA LYS A 243 9.98 -9.64 -3.48
C LYS A 243 9.59 -8.18 -3.61
N PRO A 244 10.44 -7.22 -3.21
CA PRO A 244 10.20 -5.80 -3.42
C PRO A 244 9.89 -5.48 -4.87
N VAL A 245 8.83 -4.69 -5.10
CA VAL A 245 8.39 -4.33 -6.46
C VAL A 245 8.96 -2.98 -6.88
N LEU A 246 9.04 -2.01 -5.96
CA LEU A 246 9.56 -0.68 -6.21
C LEU A 246 11.07 -0.65 -5.94
N ASN A 247 11.82 -0.12 -6.91
CA ASN A 247 13.25 0.13 -6.78
C ASN A 247 13.54 1.62 -7.04
N LEU A 248 14.46 2.19 -6.27
CA LEU A 248 14.95 3.56 -6.44
C LEU A 248 16.46 3.53 -6.71
N TYR A 249 16.84 4.05 -7.85
CA TYR A 249 18.24 4.21 -8.26
C TYR A 249 18.57 5.68 -8.48
N SER A 250 19.86 5.99 -8.30
CA SER A 250 20.43 7.30 -8.62
C SER A 250 21.80 7.15 -9.25
N LYS A 251 22.54 8.26 -9.36
CA LYS A 251 23.93 8.30 -9.85
C LYS A 251 24.74 9.23 -8.98
N VAL A 252 26.03 8.97 -8.88
CA VAL A 252 26.99 9.92 -8.30
C VAL A 252 27.13 11.12 -9.24
N ILE A 253 26.94 12.34 -8.72
CA ILE A 253 27.02 13.58 -9.53
C ILE A 253 28.24 14.44 -9.21
N PHE A 254 28.86 14.23 -8.06
CA PHE A 254 30.02 14.98 -7.62
C PHE A 254 30.83 14.18 -6.61
N ILE A 255 32.15 14.37 -6.59
CA ILE A 255 33.07 13.71 -5.65
C ILE A 255 34.06 14.77 -5.17
N LYS A 256 34.36 14.78 -3.87
CA LYS A 256 35.42 15.60 -3.31
C LYS A 256 36.06 14.95 -2.08
N ASN A 257 37.30 15.38 -1.79
CA ASN A 257 37.99 15.04 -0.55
C ASN A 257 37.67 16.10 0.50
N ILE A 258 37.52 15.66 1.74
CA ILE A 258 37.37 16.51 2.93
C ILE A 258 38.44 16.09 3.96
N LYS A 259 38.77 17.02 4.85
CA LYS A 259 39.79 16.83 5.90
C LYS A 259 39.17 16.36 7.20
N LYS A 260 39.98 15.71 8.01
CA LYS A 260 39.65 15.45 9.43
C LYS A 260 39.19 16.74 10.10
N GLY A 261 38.04 16.67 10.73
CA GLY A 261 37.43 17.82 11.42
C GLY A 261 36.37 18.57 10.58
N ASP A 262 36.33 18.40 9.27
CA ASP A 262 35.30 19.03 8.42
C ASP A 262 33.89 18.51 8.79
N GLN A 263 32.94 19.45 8.74
CA GLN A 263 31.54 19.16 8.99
C GLN A 263 30.78 18.87 7.68
N ILE A 264 29.87 17.90 7.71
CA ILE A 264 29.05 17.54 6.56
C ILE A 264 27.61 17.96 6.79
N SER A 265 27.04 18.67 5.77
CA SER A 265 25.63 19.07 5.69
C SER A 265 25.20 20.05 6.81
N TYR A 266 23.88 20.29 6.87
CA TYR A 266 23.28 21.23 7.81
C TYR A 266 23.50 20.81 9.28
N SER A 267 23.69 21.78 10.14
CA SER A 267 23.85 21.62 11.60
C SER A 267 25.08 20.83 12.03
N GLY A 268 26.01 20.51 11.12
CA GLY A 268 27.25 19.81 11.43
C GLY A 268 27.06 18.48 12.17
N LEU A 269 25.97 17.76 11.92
CA LEU A 269 25.62 16.52 12.63
C LEU A 269 26.65 15.40 12.41
N PHE A 270 27.43 15.49 11.35
CA PHE A 270 28.55 14.60 11.09
C PHE A 270 29.84 15.41 10.96
N LYS A 271 30.88 15.00 11.69
CA LYS A 271 32.22 15.54 11.61
C LYS A 271 33.17 14.44 11.14
N ALA A 272 33.98 14.72 10.13
CA ALA A 272 34.97 13.78 9.59
C ALA A 272 35.97 13.40 10.66
N LYS A 273 36.17 12.10 10.91
CA LYS A 273 37.08 11.58 11.91
C LYS A 273 38.52 11.46 11.38
N GLU A 274 38.65 11.40 10.08
CA GLU A 274 39.90 11.29 9.29
C GLU A 274 39.70 11.99 7.95
N ASP A 275 40.77 12.12 7.15
CA ASP A 275 40.68 12.55 5.76
C ASP A 275 39.86 11.51 4.97
N MET A 276 38.83 11.95 4.27
CA MET A 276 37.93 11.03 3.59
C MET A 276 37.39 11.59 2.27
N GLN A 277 36.94 10.71 1.40
CA GLN A 277 36.26 11.08 0.17
C GLN A 277 34.74 10.99 0.37
N ILE A 278 34.02 11.97 -0.16
CA ILE A 278 32.56 12.00 -0.17
C ILE A 278 32.02 12.15 -1.58
N GLY A 279 30.84 11.61 -1.79
CA GLY A 279 30.06 11.74 -3.03
C GLY A 279 28.72 12.41 -2.80
N LEU A 280 28.20 13.09 -3.83
CA LEU A 280 26.85 13.63 -3.83
C LEU A 280 25.96 12.81 -4.74
N ILE A 281 24.75 12.50 -4.26
CA ILE A 281 23.68 11.85 -5.02
C ILE A 281 22.45 12.75 -5.04
N PRO A 282 21.81 12.98 -6.21
CA PRO A 282 20.69 13.91 -6.36
C PRO A 282 19.36 13.23 -5.93
N VAL A 283 19.31 12.78 -4.69
CA VAL A 283 18.14 12.24 -4.00
C VAL A 283 18.10 12.76 -2.57
N GLY A 284 16.96 13.30 -2.17
CA GLY A 284 16.77 13.87 -0.85
C GLY A 284 15.37 13.64 -0.30
N TYR A 285 14.95 14.46 0.68
CA TYR A 285 13.63 14.27 1.31
C TYR A 285 12.47 14.63 0.38
N PHE A 286 12.66 15.44 -0.66
CA PHE A 286 11.67 15.70 -1.70
C PHE A 286 11.34 14.42 -2.48
N ASP A 287 12.30 13.49 -2.57
CA ASP A 287 12.18 12.22 -3.27
C ASP A 287 11.65 11.08 -2.38
N GLY A 288 11.24 11.43 -1.16
CA GLY A 288 10.65 10.49 -0.21
C GLY A 288 11.63 9.83 0.75
N ILE A 289 12.93 10.21 0.71
CA ILE A 289 13.89 9.73 1.71
C ILE A 289 13.76 10.57 2.97
N PRO A 290 13.47 9.99 4.15
CA PRO A 290 13.27 10.75 5.37
C PRO A 290 14.50 11.57 5.77
N GLN A 291 14.29 12.84 6.16
CA GLN A 291 15.38 13.71 6.58
C GLN A 291 16.12 13.20 7.82
N ASN A 292 15.39 12.58 8.73
CA ASN A 292 15.91 12.06 10.00
C ASN A 292 16.19 10.55 9.89
N THR A 293 17.07 10.16 8.98
CA THR A 293 17.61 8.81 8.96
C THR A 293 18.77 8.71 9.95
N SER A 294 18.94 7.52 10.55
CA SER A 294 20.07 7.27 11.45
C SER A 294 21.39 7.24 10.67
N LYS A 295 22.49 7.33 11.42
CA LYS A 295 23.87 7.25 10.87
C LYS A 295 24.19 5.92 10.17
N ASN A 296 23.32 4.91 10.29
CA ASN A 296 23.52 3.57 9.72
C ASN A 296 22.84 3.37 8.37
N PHE A 297 22.08 4.37 7.90
CA PHE A 297 21.50 4.28 6.55
C PHE A 297 22.58 4.41 5.48
N TYR A 298 22.51 3.55 4.46
CA TYR A 298 23.49 3.47 3.39
C TYR A 298 22.82 3.23 2.04
N CYS A 299 23.53 3.52 0.98
CA CYS A 299 23.24 3.08 -0.39
C CYS A 299 24.29 2.04 -0.83
N ILE A 300 24.07 1.42 -1.98
CA ILE A 300 25.02 0.45 -2.55
C ILE A 300 25.58 1.00 -3.86
N ILE A 301 26.90 1.01 -4.00
CA ILE A 301 27.63 1.36 -5.21
C ILE A 301 28.68 0.25 -5.47
N LYS A 302 28.69 -0.31 -6.69
CA LYS A 302 29.63 -1.39 -7.06
C LYS A 302 29.70 -2.51 -6.00
N ASN A 303 28.54 -2.90 -5.44
CA ASN A 303 28.38 -3.93 -4.40
C ASN A 303 28.92 -3.55 -3.01
N LYS A 304 29.38 -2.31 -2.78
CA LYS A 304 29.82 -1.83 -1.47
C LYS A 304 28.82 -0.88 -0.83
N LYS A 305 28.74 -0.90 0.50
CA LYS A 305 27.92 0.02 1.29
C LYS A 305 28.60 1.37 1.36
N CYS A 306 27.88 2.41 0.96
CA CYS A 306 28.28 3.81 1.12
C CYS A 306 27.31 4.49 2.08
N PHE A 307 27.76 4.82 3.29
CA PHE A 307 26.88 5.38 4.32
C PHE A 307 26.49 6.83 3.99
N ILE A 308 25.24 7.16 4.25
CA ILE A 308 24.77 8.54 4.15
C ILE A 308 25.27 9.31 5.39
N ARG A 309 25.88 10.47 5.16
CA ARG A 309 26.48 11.29 6.21
C ARG A 309 25.86 12.68 6.26
N GLY A 310 25.70 13.15 7.48
CA GLY A 310 25.04 14.42 7.74
C GLY A 310 23.54 14.39 7.48
N LYS A 311 22.90 15.56 7.52
CA LYS A 311 21.47 15.71 7.33
C LYS A 311 21.11 15.58 5.85
N ILE A 312 20.08 14.78 5.51
CA ILE A 312 19.59 14.68 4.16
C ILE A 312 18.98 16.02 3.75
N CYS A 313 19.44 16.57 2.61
CA CYS A 313 18.96 17.81 2.05
C CYS A 313 17.67 17.59 1.23
N MET A 314 17.08 18.69 0.71
CA MET A 314 15.85 18.62 -0.09
C MET A 314 16.00 17.68 -1.30
N ASN A 315 17.05 17.87 -2.08
CA ASN A 315 17.27 17.16 -3.36
C ASN A 315 18.61 16.43 -3.44
N ILE A 316 19.39 16.40 -2.35
CA ILE A 316 20.74 15.83 -2.32
C ILE A 316 20.96 15.07 -1.02
N SER A 317 21.63 13.93 -1.14
CA SER A 317 22.27 13.23 -0.01
C SER A 317 23.75 13.13 -0.22
N ILE A 318 24.50 13.12 0.88
CA ILE A 318 25.96 13.03 0.90
C ILE A 318 26.33 11.64 1.38
N ILE A 319 27.18 10.97 0.64
CA ILE A 319 27.65 9.60 0.92
C ILE A 319 29.13 9.61 1.26
N GLU A 320 29.50 8.80 2.22
CA GLU A 320 30.87 8.42 2.51
C GLU A 320 31.34 7.39 1.49
N ILE A 321 32.48 7.60 0.86
CA ILE A 321 33.09 6.66 -0.07
C ILE A 321 34.15 5.86 0.70
N PRO A 322 34.02 4.52 0.81
CA PRO A 322 35.03 3.68 1.44
C PRO A 322 36.40 3.83 0.74
N GLN A 323 37.48 3.81 1.49
CA GLN A 323 38.85 4.00 0.97
C GLN A 323 39.25 2.99 -0.10
N ASP A 324 38.71 1.75 0.00
CA ASP A 324 38.94 0.66 -0.95
C ASP A 324 37.96 0.65 -2.13
N LEU A 325 37.17 1.71 -2.32
CA LEU A 325 36.18 1.83 -3.40
C LEU A 325 36.50 3.00 -4.33
N LYS A 326 36.90 2.68 -5.56
CA LYS A 326 37.03 3.68 -6.63
C LYS A 326 35.68 3.91 -7.31
N ILE A 327 35.17 5.13 -7.22
CA ILE A 327 33.92 5.55 -7.88
C ILE A 327 34.17 6.70 -8.83
N ASN A 328 33.30 6.82 -9.84
CA ASN A 328 33.32 7.89 -10.83
C ASN A 328 31.97 8.63 -10.83
N ILE A 329 31.98 9.88 -11.30
CA ILE A 329 30.74 10.58 -11.63
C ILE A 329 29.96 9.77 -12.67
N GLY A 330 28.67 9.55 -12.42
CA GLY A 330 27.80 8.72 -13.26
C GLY A 330 27.62 7.27 -12.77
N ASP A 331 28.43 6.79 -11.80
CA ASP A 331 28.26 5.46 -11.24
C ASP A 331 26.86 5.30 -10.63
N LYS A 332 26.26 4.13 -10.89
CA LYS A 332 24.90 3.80 -10.40
C LYS A 332 24.89 3.60 -8.90
N VAL A 333 23.89 4.20 -8.25
CA VAL A 333 23.64 4.11 -6.83
C VAL A 333 22.31 3.41 -6.58
N GLU A 334 22.31 2.34 -5.78
CA GLU A 334 21.10 1.68 -5.33
C GLU A 334 20.69 2.25 -3.97
N ILE A 335 19.47 2.80 -3.89
CA ILE A 335 18.92 3.40 -2.68
C ILE A 335 17.82 2.51 -2.09
N VAL A 336 16.97 1.96 -2.95
CA VAL A 336 15.98 0.91 -2.63
C VAL A 336 16.05 -0.12 -3.74
N SER A 337 16.24 -1.38 -3.37
CA SER A 337 16.31 -2.49 -4.32
C SER A 337 16.00 -3.82 -3.62
N GLU A 338 16.01 -4.91 -4.36
CA GLU A 338 15.85 -6.26 -3.77
C GLU A 338 16.96 -6.58 -2.75
N ARG A 339 18.18 -6.05 -2.98
CA ARG A 339 19.33 -6.20 -2.07
C ARG A 339 19.35 -5.19 -0.92
N LEU A 340 18.66 -4.07 -1.10
CA LEU A 340 18.57 -2.99 -0.12
C LEU A 340 17.09 -2.69 0.13
N SER A 341 16.47 -3.56 0.95
CA SER A 341 15.05 -3.51 1.28
C SER A 341 14.67 -2.18 1.94
N LEU A 342 13.48 -1.68 1.61
CA LEU A 342 12.90 -0.51 2.25
C LEU A 342 12.69 -0.69 3.77
N ASP A 343 12.67 -1.92 4.26
CA ASP A 343 12.60 -2.21 5.70
C ASP A 343 13.82 -1.68 6.45
N ILE A 344 14.99 -1.62 5.80
CA ILE A 344 16.20 -0.99 6.38
C ILE A 344 15.94 0.50 6.59
N LEU A 345 15.44 1.19 5.56
CA LEU A 345 15.11 2.62 5.67
C LEU A 345 13.99 2.87 6.68
N SER A 346 13.01 1.98 6.76
CA SER A 346 11.93 2.00 7.76
C SER A 346 12.49 1.95 9.18
N LYS A 347 13.37 1.00 9.44
CA LYS A 347 14.06 0.85 10.75
C LYS A 347 14.89 2.09 11.10
N GLU A 348 15.69 2.57 10.15
CA GLU A 348 16.62 3.69 10.36
C GLU A 348 15.93 5.05 10.50
N SER A 349 14.73 5.20 9.92
CA SER A 349 13.98 6.47 9.97
C SER A 349 12.81 6.49 10.95
N GLY A 350 12.42 5.33 11.49
CA GLY A 350 11.22 5.18 12.32
C GLY A 350 9.91 5.34 11.56
N ARG A 351 9.94 5.44 10.21
CA ARG A 351 8.75 5.53 9.37
C ARG A 351 8.32 4.16 8.86
N SER A 352 7.01 3.96 8.72
CA SER A 352 6.50 2.69 8.23
C SER A 352 6.83 2.47 6.74
N THR A 353 7.02 1.22 6.34
CA THR A 353 7.19 0.83 4.92
C THR A 353 6.04 1.31 4.04
N TYR A 354 4.81 1.38 4.57
CA TYR A 354 3.64 1.96 3.88
C TYR A 354 3.86 3.42 3.51
N GLU A 355 4.35 4.23 4.46
CA GLU A 355 4.61 5.65 4.27
C GLU A 355 5.74 5.88 3.27
N LEU A 356 6.82 5.11 3.40
CA LEU A 356 7.99 5.22 2.53
C LEU A 356 7.65 4.88 1.07
N LEU A 357 6.90 3.81 0.81
CA LEU A 357 6.44 3.44 -0.54
C LEU A 357 5.64 4.57 -1.18
N CYS A 358 4.65 5.11 -0.46
CA CYS A 358 3.83 6.21 -0.95
C CYS A 358 4.65 7.48 -1.20
N SER A 359 5.60 7.79 -0.30
CA SER A 359 6.44 8.99 -0.41
C SER A 359 7.40 8.91 -1.60
N ILE A 360 8.11 7.79 -1.75
CA ILE A 360 9.06 7.56 -2.85
C ILE A 360 8.31 7.51 -4.19
N GLY A 361 7.18 6.82 -4.25
CA GLY A 361 6.41 6.65 -5.49
C GLY A 361 5.66 7.89 -5.98
N LYS A 362 5.50 8.93 -5.15
CA LYS A 362 4.58 10.05 -5.44
C LYS A 362 5.02 10.95 -6.58
N ASN A 363 6.29 11.32 -6.65
CA ASN A 363 6.75 12.49 -7.40
C ASN A 363 7.53 12.18 -8.68
N GLU A 364 7.71 10.91 -9.06
CA GLU A 364 8.56 10.54 -10.18
C GLU A 364 7.86 9.73 -11.27
N LYS A 365 8.29 9.97 -12.51
CA LYS A 365 7.90 9.13 -13.65
C LYS A 365 8.50 7.74 -13.49
N LYS A 366 7.65 6.73 -13.39
CA LYS A 366 8.03 5.34 -13.17
C LYS A 366 8.35 4.64 -14.48
N LYS A 367 9.36 3.76 -14.48
CA LYS A 367 9.58 2.75 -15.53
C LYS A 367 8.99 1.42 -15.05
N TYR A 368 8.38 0.69 -15.96
CA TYR A 368 7.78 -0.61 -15.67
C TYR A 368 8.56 -1.71 -16.38
N LEU A 369 9.02 -2.73 -15.65
CA LEU A 369 9.67 -3.92 -16.18
C LEU A 369 8.71 -5.10 -16.11
N TYR A 370 8.46 -5.70 -17.26
CA TYR A 370 7.58 -6.87 -17.44
C TYR A 370 8.39 -8.17 -17.53
#